data_bd7fae66899e5b826d8efb73b8373028
#
_entry.id   bd7fae66899e5b826d8efb73b8373028
#
_cell.length_a   1.000
_cell.length_b   1.000
_cell.length_c   1.000
_cell.angle_alpha   90.00
_cell.angle_beta   90.00
_cell.angle_gamma   90.00
#
_symmetry.space_group_name_H-M   'P 1'
#
loop_
_entity.id
_entity.type
_entity.pdbx_description
1 polymer ?
#
loop_
_entity_poly.entity_id
_entity_poly.type
_entity_poly.pdbx_seq_one_letter_code
_entity_poly.pdbx_strand_id
1 'polypeptide(L)'
;MKEVTAGEIAGVSLFEGLPAEDLAALAVVATRRRLADGEVLFAQGQPARTLHVVVAGGLVLRAEADGRSVIVESLRPGDLVGWSAMREGAVTLSGARATGATEVIAIPVDTIVDLAAGGSRESARLIRRIVGLAARHLEASWDQLLQAGGSEGVISGG
;
A
#
# COMPACT_ATOMS: atom_id res chain seq x y z
N MET A 1 17.93 2.02 15.65
CA MET A 1 16.94 1.55 14.66
C MET A 1 17.72 0.92 13.50
N LYS A 2 17.35 -0.25 13.10
CA LYS A 2 18.06 -0.95 12.01
C LYS A 2 17.77 -0.26 10.68
N GLU A 3 18.80 0.12 9.95
CA GLU A 3 18.65 0.72 8.62
C GLU A 3 17.96 -0.23 7.63
N VAL A 4 17.31 0.32 6.64
CA VAL A 4 16.74 -0.43 5.53
C VAL A 4 17.83 -0.66 4.49
N THR A 5 18.02 -1.91 4.07
CA THR A 5 19.05 -2.28 3.09
C THR A 5 18.49 -2.34 1.68
N ALA A 6 19.35 -2.16 0.69
CA ALA A 6 18.99 -2.34 -0.72
C ALA A 6 18.47 -3.77 -1.00
N GLY A 7 19.00 -4.77 -0.29
CA GLY A 7 18.53 -6.16 -0.40
C GLY A 7 17.09 -6.35 0.08
N GLU A 8 16.68 -5.65 1.14
CA GLU A 8 15.29 -5.66 1.62
C GLU A 8 14.35 -5.00 0.60
N ILE A 9 14.78 -3.88 0.00
CA ILE A 9 14.02 -3.22 -1.07
C ILE A 9 13.91 -4.13 -2.30
N ALA A 10 14.98 -4.82 -2.69
CA ALA A 10 14.99 -5.76 -3.82
C ALA A 10 14.00 -6.93 -3.63
N GLY A 11 13.72 -7.31 -2.37
CA GLY A 11 12.74 -8.35 -2.04
C GLY A 11 11.28 -7.90 -2.19
N VAL A 12 11.02 -6.63 -2.39
CA VAL A 12 9.67 -6.10 -2.63
C VAL A 12 9.32 -6.30 -4.10
N SER A 13 8.21 -6.98 -4.38
CA SER A 13 7.80 -7.32 -5.76
C SER A 13 7.71 -6.11 -6.70
N LEU A 14 7.29 -4.96 -6.16
CA LEU A 14 7.22 -3.70 -6.93
C LEU A 14 8.58 -3.28 -7.49
N PHE A 15 9.67 -3.54 -6.77
CA PHE A 15 11.02 -3.10 -7.11
C PHE A 15 11.91 -4.19 -7.70
N GLU A 16 11.32 -5.34 -8.01
CA GLU A 16 12.06 -6.45 -8.61
C GLU A 16 12.73 -6.04 -9.92
N GLY A 17 14.02 -6.35 -10.06
CA GLY A 17 14.79 -6.08 -11.27
C GLY A 17 15.23 -4.64 -11.46
N LEU A 18 15.04 -3.76 -10.49
CA LEU A 18 15.62 -2.41 -10.52
C LEU A 18 17.15 -2.48 -10.44
N PRO A 19 17.87 -1.54 -11.09
CA PRO A 19 19.32 -1.41 -10.96
C PRO A 19 19.74 -1.23 -9.50
N ALA A 20 20.94 -1.71 -9.16
CA ALA A 20 21.48 -1.60 -7.80
C ALA A 20 21.53 -0.15 -7.28
N GLU A 21 21.81 0.81 -8.15
CA GLU A 21 21.80 2.24 -7.82
C GLU A 21 20.41 2.76 -7.42
N ASP A 22 19.35 2.29 -8.09
CA ASP A 22 17.97 2.67 -7.78
C ASP A 22 17.51 2.05 -6.46
N LEU A 23 17.86 0.79 -6.23
CA LEU A 23 17.58 0.10 -4.96
C LEU A 23 18.30 0.78 -3.79
N ALA A 24 19.54 1.23 -3.98
CA ALA A 24 20.29 1.98 -2.98
C ALA A 24 19.65 3.33 -2.71
N ALA A 25 19.19 4.05 -3.73
CA ALA A 25 18.50 5.33 -3.60
C ALA A 25 17.20 5.18 -2.77
N LEU A 26 16.42 4.14 -3.02
CA LEU A 26 15.23 3.84 -2.24
C LEU A 26 15.58 3.49 -0.79
N ALA A 27 16.59 2.67 -0.58
CA ALA A 27 17.02 2.27 0.77
C ALA A 27 17.45 3.45 1.64
N VAL A 28 18.13 4.44 1.06
CA VAL A 28 18.58 5.65 1.78
C VAL A 28 17.42 6.46 2.35
N VAL A 29 16.31 6.56 1.62
CA VAL A 29 15.13 7.34 2.03
C VAL A 29 14.09 6.52 2.78
N ALA A 30 14.16 5.20 2.68
CA ALA A 30 13.25 4.30 3.37
C ALA A 30 13.48 4.31 4.88
N THR A 31 12.40 4.21 5.64
CA THR A 31 12.45 4.13 7.10
C THR A 31 11.73 2.88 7.59
N ARG A 32 12.26 2.30 8.65
CA ARG A 32 11.66 1.14 9.31
C ARG A 32 10.82 1.62 10.49
N ARG A 33 9.60 1.11 10.58
CA ARG A 33 8.73 1.39 11.72
C ARG A 33 8.22 0.09 12.33
N ARG A 34 8.29 0.00 13.64
CA ARG A 34 7.72 -1.08 14.43
C ARG A 34 6.47 -0.57 15.12
N LEU A 35 5.44 -1.38 15.10
CA LEU A 35 4.13 -1.08 15.66
C LEU A 35 3.77 -2.17 16.67
N ALA A 36 3.29 -1.75 17.83
CA ALA A 36 2.64 -2.66 18.77
C ALA A 36 1.26 -3.07 18.27
N ASP A 37 0.70 -4.13 18.83
CA ASP A 37 -0.67 -4.54 18.53
C ASP A 37 -1.65 -3.40 18.75
N GLY A 38 -2.50 -3.14 17.76
CA GLY A 38 -3.48 -2.07 17.77
C GLY A 38 -2.94 -0.66 17.51
N GLU A 39 -1.63 -0.48 17.35
CA GLU A 39 -1.05 0.82 17.05
C GLU A 39 -1.42 1.30 15.65
N VAL A 40 -1.71 2.59 15.53
CA VAL A 40 -2.11 3.22 14.26
C VAL A 40 -0.88 3.54 13.44
N LEU A 41 -0.83 3.05 12.20
CA LEU A 41 0.19 3.42 11.22
C LEU A 41 -0.12 4.80 10.61
N PHE A 42 -1.33 4.97 10.14
CA PHE A 42 -1.87 6.25 9.68
C PHE A 42 -3.39 6.28 9.87
N ALA A 43 -3.93 7.48 10.01
CA ALA A 43 -5.38 7.70 10.11
C ALA A 43 -5.99 7.98 8.73
N GLN A 44 -7.30 7.72 8.61
CA GLN A 44 -8.09 8.14 7.46
C GLN A 44 -8.08 9.67 7.32
N GLY A 45 -7.97 10.16 6.09
CA GLY A 45 -8.03 11.60 5.80
C GLY A 45 -6.72 12.36 6.02
N GLN A 46 -5.61 11.68 6.33
CA GLN A 46 -4.29 12.31 6.43
C GLN A 46 -3.66 12.49 5.04
N PRO A 47 -2.78 13.48 4.86
CA PRO A 47 -2.00 13.60 3.63
C PRO A 47 -1.26 12.30 3.33
N ALA A 48 -1.48 11.74 2.13
CA ALA A 48 -0.88 10.48 1.71
C ALA A 48 0.40 10.78 0.92
N ARG A 49 1.57 10.44 1.48
CA ARG A 49 2.89 10.71 0.89
C ARG A 49 3.83 9.52 0.89
N THR A 50 3.40 8.43 1.48
CA THR A 50 4.27 7.29 1.76
C THR A 50 3.59 5.99 1.36
N LEU A 51 4.33 5.15 0.66
CA LEU A 51 4.00 3.75 0.46
C LEU A 51 4.63 2.93 1.57
N HIS A 52 3.89 1.99 2.12
CA HIS A 52 4.38 1.10 3.16
C HIS A 52 4.38 -0.34 2.67
N VAL A 53 5.41 -1.08 3.05
CA VAL A 53 5.53 -2.53 2.82
C VAL A 53 5.44 -3.22 4.17
N VAL A 54 4.56 -4.20 4.32
CA VAL A 54 4.51 -5.03 5.52
C VAL A 54 5.66 -6.03 5.47
N VAL A 55 6.53 -6.00 6.48
CA VAL A 55 7.69 -6.89 6.60
C VAL A 55 7.38 -8.08 7.51
N ALA A 56 6.70 -7.80 8.62
CA ALA A 56 6.29 -8.82 9.60
C ALA A 56 5.00 -8.38 10.28
N GLY A 57 4.23 -9.34 10.78
CA GLY A 57 2.94 -9.07 11.40
C GLY A 57 1.85 -8.83 10.38
N GLY A 58 0.99 -7.85 10.60
CA GLY A 58 -0.10 -7.53 9.72
C GLY A 58 -0.72 -6.16 9.98
N LEU A 59 -1.50 -5.69 9.03
CA LEU A 59 -2.28 -4.46 9.15
C LEU A 59 -3.74 -4.75 8.80
N VAL A 60 -4.64 -4.04 9.43
CA VAL A 60 -6.05 -3.99 9.03
C VAL A 60 -6.37 -2.56 8.57
N LEU A 61 -6.97 -2.44 7.39
CA LEU A 61 -7.47 -1.19 6.86
C LEU A 61 -8.93 -1.03 7.24
N ARG A 62 -9.28 0.12 7.82
CA ARG A 62 -10.66 0.49 8.16
C ARG A 62 -11.01 1.83 7.54
N ALA A 63 -12.19 1.90 6.95
CA ALA A 63 -12.79 3.14 6.50
C ALA A 63 -14.04 3.45 7.33
N GLU A 64 -14.19 4.70 7.67
CA GLU A 64 -15.40 5.20 8.34
C GLU A 64 -16.24 5.98 7.34
N ALA A 65 -17.51 5.61 7.26
CA ALA A 65 -18.50 6.28 6.46
C ALA A 65 -19.87 6.23 7.16
N ASP A 66 -20.53 7.36 7.24
CA ASP A 66 -21.88 7.48 7.83
C ASP A 66 -22.00 6.90 9.26
N GLY A 67 -20.96 7.13 10.07
CA GLY A 67 -20.90 6.65 11.47
C GLY A 67 -20.64 5.14 11.62
N ARG A 68 -20.31 4.46 10.52
CA ARG A 68 -19.96 3.03 10.50
C ARG A 68 -18.50 2.83 10.17
N SER A 69 -17.85 1.91 10.88
CA SER A 69 -16.49 1.47 10.59
C SER A 69 -16.54 0.14 9.83
N VAL A 70 -15.91 0.10 8.67
CA VAL A 70 -15.88 -1.07 7.81
C VAL A 70 -14.43 -1.52 7.62
N ILE A 71 -14.17 -2.80 7.78
CA ILE A 71 -12.87 -3.39 7.39
C ILE A 71 -12.83 -3.45 5.88
N VAL A 72 -11.84 -2.76 5.29
CA VAL A 72 -11.62 -2.70 3.84
C VAL A 72 -10.74 -3.85 3.39
N GLU A 73 -9.65 -4.08 4.13
CA GLU A 73 -8.64 -5.08 3.75
C GLU A 73 -7.81 -5.49 4.97
N SER A 74 -7.31 -6.73 4.93
CA SER A 74 -6.28 -7.23 5.87
C SER A 74 -5.01 -7.52 5.10
N LEU A 75 -3.88 -7.02 5.59
CA LEU A 75 -2.59 -7.07 4.93
C LEU A 75 -1.63 -7.97 5.67
N ARG A 76 -0.82 -8.71 4.93
CA ARG A 76 0.19 -9.67 5.38
C ARG A 76 1.59 -9.25 4.94
N PRO A 77 2.65 -9.89 5.47
CA PRO A 77 4.00 -9.65 4.97
C PRO A 77 4.09 -9.79 3.46
N GLY A 78 4.74 -8.81 2.82
CA GLY A 78 4.83 -8.66 1.37
C GLY A 78 3.79 -7.73 0.76
N ASP A 79 2.69 -7.46 1.45
CA ASP A 79 1.66 -6.55 0.95
C ASP A 79 2.08 -5.08 1.06
N LEU A 80 1.54 -4.28 0.16
CA LEU A 80 1.77 -2.84 0.06
C LEU A 80 0.51 -2.06 0.48
N VAL A 81 0.71 -0.96 1.16
CA VAL A 81 -0.38 -0.05 1.55
C VAL A 81 0.06 1.41 1.38
N GLY A 82 -0.91 2.26 1.12
CA GLY A 82 -0.66 3.69 0.90
C GLY A 82 -0.68 4.10 -0.57
N TRP A 83 -1.37 3.34 -1.42
CA TRP A 83 -1.51 3.61 -2.87
C TRP A 83 -2.09 4.98 -3.17
N SER A 84 -2.91 5.56 -2.27
CA SER A 84 -3.43 6.91 -2.41
C SER A 84 -2.32 7.95 -2.59
N ALA A 85 -1.14 7.70 -2.04
CA ALA A 85 0.01 8.58 -2.14
C ALA A 85 0.53 8.74 -3.58
N MET A 86 0.20 7.82 -4.49
CA MET A 86 0.55 7.92 -5.91
C MET A 86 -0.21 9.04 -6.64
N ARG A 87 -1.29 9.51 -6.07
CA ARG A 87 -2.05 10.63 -6.59
C ARG A 87 -1.64 11.92 -5.87
N GLU A 88 -1.20 12.91 -6.64
CA GLU A 88 -0.80 14.20 -6.10
C GLU A 88 -1.91 14.84 -5.25
N GLY A 89 -1.54 15.35 -4.08
CA GLY A 89 -2.47 15.99 -3.16
C GLY A 89 -3.49 15.07 -2.50
N ALA A 90 -3.32 13.74 -2.62
CA ALA A 90 -4.26 12.78 -2.06
C ALA A 90 -4.21 12.73 -0.53
N VAL A 91 -5.32 12.31 0.03
CA VAL A 91 -5.44 11.88 1.44
C VAL A 91 -5.69 10.38 1.51
N THR A 92 -5.40 9.78 2.65
CA THR A 92 -5.69 8.37 2.90
C THR A 92 -7.19 8.11 2.94
N LEU A 93 -7.65 7.11 2.21
CA LEU A 93 -9.07 6.74 2.12
C LEU A 93 -9.51 5.85 3.28
N SER A 94 -8.57 5.24 3.98
CA SER A 94 -8.77 4.40 5.15
C SER A 94 -7.70 4.68 6.20
N GLY A 95 -7.94 4.28 7.43
CA GLY A 95 -6.90 4.17 8.45
C GLY A 95 -6.25 2.79 8.40
N ALA A 96 -4.99 2.68 8.83
CA ALA A 96 -4.27 1.43 8.97
C ALA A 96 -3.83 1.23 10.41
N ARG A 97 -4.10 0.04 10.95
CA ARG A 97 -3.80 -0.35 12.33
C ARG A 97 -3.12 -1.71 12.37
N ALA A 98 -2.12 -1.83 13.22
CA ALA A 98 -1.40 -3.10 13.39
C ALA A 98 -2.28 -4.19 14.04
N THR A 99 -2.16 -5.40 13.52
CA THR A 99 -2.71 -6.62 14.11
C THR A 99 -1.55 -7.48 14.60
N GLY A 100 -1.33 -7.49 15.91
CA GLY A 100 -0.14 -8.04 16.52
C GLY A 100 1.09 -7.12 16.34
N ALA A 101 2.24 -7.56 16.84
CA ALA A 101 3.51 -6.87 16.62
C ALA A 101 3.81 -6.83 15.12
N THR A 102 3.97 -5.65 14.56
CA THR A 102 4.09 -5.44 13.13
C THR A 102 5.32 -4.60 12.80
N GLU A 103 5.95 -4.92 11.70
CA GLU A 103 7.07 -4.15 11.15
C GLU A 103 6.75 -3.76 9.71
N VAL A 104 6.94 -2.49 9.39
CA VAL A 104 6.76 -1.96 8.04
C VAL A 104 7.99 -1.18 7.58
N ILE A 105 8.22 -1.14 6.28
CA ILE A 105 9.14 -0.24 5.62
C ILE A 105 8.32 0.86 4.95
N ALA A 106 8.62 2.10 5.28
CA ALA A 106 7.97 3.28 4.72
C ALA A 106 8.88 3.90 3.66
N ILE A 107 8.34 4.13 2.45
CA ILE A 107 9.08 4.67 1.30
C ILE A 107 8.35 5.91 0.81
N PRO A 108 9.01 7.08 0.76
CA PRO A 108 8.42 8.28 0.18
C PRO A 108 8.04 8.07 -1.28
N VAL A 109 6.79 8.38 -1.62
CA VAL A 109 6.27 8.19 -2.98
C VAL A 109 7.02 9.03 -4.00
N ASP A 110 7.46 10.23 -3.64
CA ASP A 110 8.19 11.12 -4.56
C ASP A 110 9.44 10.45 -5.13
N THR A 111 10.17 9.68 -4.31
CA THR A 111 11.34 8.93 -4.80
C THR A 111 10.94 7.84 -5.80
N ILE A 112 9.84 7.14 -5.56
CA ILE A 112 9.32 6.12 -6.49
C ILE A 112 8.90 6.77 -7.82
N VAL A 113 8.22 7.90 -7.76
CA VAL A 113 7.78 8.66 -8.94
C VAL A 113 8.98 9.17 -9.74
N ASP A 114 10.00 9.70 -9.08
CA ASP A 114 11.23 10.17 -9.73
C ASP A 114 11.96 9.03 -10.46
N LEU A 115 12.07 7.87 -9.85
CA LEU A 115 12.63 6.68 -10.51
C LEU A 115 11.80 6.23 -11.70
N ALA A 116 10.48 6.23 -11.57
CA ALA A 116 9.57 5.87 -12.65
C ALA A 116 9.63 6.86 -13.83
N ALA A 117 9.91 8.13 -13.56
CA ALA A 117 10.05 9.19 -14.57
C ALA A 117 11.41 9.18 -15.30
N GLY A 118 12.34 8.32 -14.93
CA GLY A 118 13.72 8.31 -15.43
C GLY A 118 13.91 7.96 -16.91
N GLY A 119 12.88 7.48 -17.61
CA GLY A 119 12.89 7.23 -19.04
C GLY A 119 13.66 5.97 -19.49
N SER A 120 14.16 5.16 -18.57
CA SER A 120 14.82 3.89 -18.87
C SER A 120 13.82 2.75 -19.10
N ARG A 121 14.30 1.59 -19.55
CA ARG A 121 13.49 0.37 -19.65
C ARG A 121 13.03 -0.09 -18.27
N GLU A 122 13.86 0.04 -17.27
CA GLU A 122 13.57 -0.28 -15.87
C GLU A 122 12.50 0.66 -15.30
N SER A 123 12.57 1.95 -15.61
CA SER A 123 11.54 2.93 -15.27
C SER A 123 10.19 2.55 -15.87
N ALA A 124 10.17 2.15 -17.14
CA ALA A 124 8.93 1.71 -17.80
C ALA A 124 8.34 0.46 -17.15
N ARG A 125 9.18 -0.49 -16.74
CA ARG A 125 8.73 -1.68 -15.98
C ARG A 125 8.14 -1.32 -14.63
N LEU A 126 8.77 -0.38 -13.92
CA LEU A 126 8.26 0.11 -12.63
C LEU A 126 6.88 0.73 -12.80
N ILE A 127 6.67 1.59 -13.80
CA ILE A 127 5.36 2.17 -14.12
C ILE A 127 4.33 1.07 -14.37
N ARG A 128 4.65 0.06 -15.19
CA ARG A 128 3.73 -1.05 -15.47
C ARG A 128 3.35 -1.83 -14.22
N ARG A 129 4.28 -2.04 -13.30
CA ARG A 129 4.00 -2.70 -12.02
C ARG A 129 3.09 -1.87 -11.14
N ILE A 130 3.34 -0.58 -11.04
CA ILE A 130 2.49 0.36 -10.29
C ILE A 130 1.06 0.32 -10.84
N VAL A 131 0.90 0.43 -12.14
CA VAL A 131 -0.42 0.37 -12.80
C VAL A 131 -1.07 -0.99 -12.59
N GLY A 132 -0.33 -2.07 -12.72
CA GLY A 132 -0.84 -3.43 -12.51
C GLY A 132 -1.34 -3.67 -11.09
N LEU A 133 -0.63 -3.15 -10.09
CA LEU A 133 -1.05 -3.25 -8.69
C LEU A 133 -2.28 -2.39 -8.40
N ALA A 134 -2.34 -1.17 -8.95
CA ALA A 134 -3.51 -0.31 -8.83
C ALA A 134 -4.73 -0.95 -9.50
N ALA A 135 -4.57 -1.56 -10.67
CA ALA A 135 -5.63 -2.28 -11.38
C ALA A 135 -6.17 -3.46 -10.54
N ARG A 136 -5.30 -4.26 -9.91
CA ARG A 136 -5.71 -5.35 -9.02
C ARG A 136 -6.51 -4.86 -7.81
N HIS A 137 -6.11 -3.75 -7.21
CA HIS A 137 -6.88 -3.12 -6.12
C HIS A 137 -8.27 -2.68 -6.59
N LEU A 138 -8.36 -2.10 -7.78
CA LEU A 138 -9.62 -1.68 -8.37
C LEU A 138 -10.53 -2.88 -8.66
N GLU A 139 -9.98 -3.96 -9.24
CA GLU A 139 -10.69 -5.21 -9.51
C GLU A 139 -11.24 -5.83 -8.22
N ALA A 140 -10.41 -5.93 -7.18
CA ALA A 140 -10.84 -6.46 -5.88
C ALA A 140 -11.97 -5.63 -5.26
N SER A 141 -11.89 -4.30 -5.35
CA SER A 141 -12.94 -3.40 -4.88
C SER A 141 -14.23 -3.56 -5.67
N TRP A 142 -14.12 -3.75 -6.99
CA TRP A 142 -15.25 -3.99 -7.86
C TRP A 142 -15.95 -5.30 -7.55
N ASP A 143 -15.20 -6.37 -7.34
CA ASP A 143 -15.72 -7.68 -6.94
C ASP A 143 -16.48 -7.61 -5.61
N GLN A 144 -15.95 -6.87 -4.62
CA GLN A 144 -16.63 -6.65 -3.35
C GLN A 144 -17.98 -5.92 -3.53
N LEU A 145 -18.02 -4.91 -4.38
CA LEU A 145 -19.24 -4.17 -4.69
C LEU A 145 -20.28 -5.08 -5.37
N LEU A 146 -19.86 -5.90 -6.32
CA LEU A 146 -20.75 -6.84 -7.01
C LEU A 146 -21.29 -7.91 -6.05
N GLN A 147 -20.49 -8.41 -5.14
CA GLN A 147 -20.93 -9.37 -4.12
C GLN A 147 -21.92 -8.74 -3.13
N ALA A 148 -21.68 -7.50 -2.70
CA ALA A 148 -22.59 -6.75 -1.82
C ALA A 148 -23.92 -6.43 -2.52
N GLY A 149 -23.88 -6.04 -3.80
CA GLY A 149 -25.07 -5.77 -4.62
C GLY A 149 -25.88 -7.02 -4.96
N GLY A 150 -25.22 -8.18 -5.08
CA GLY A 150 -25.88 -9.47 -5.36
C GLY A 150 -26.73 -10.00 -4.20
N SER A 151 -26.46 -9.55 -2.97
CA SER A 151 -27.27 -9.91 -1.80
C SER A 151 -28.57 -9.08 -1.67
N GLU A 152 -28.67 -7.96 -2.35
CA GLU A 152 -29.89 -7.12 -2.41
C GLU A 152 -30.83 -7.47 -3.59
N GLY A 153 -30.37 -8.30 -4.51
CA GLY A 153 -31.09 -8.65 -5.74
C GLY A 153 -32.10 -9.78 -5.62
N VAL A 154 -32.33 -10.35 -4.45
CA VAL A 154 -33.37 -11.38 -4.24
C VAL A 154 -34.50 -10.82 -3.39
N ILE A 155 -35.18 -9.82 -3.89
CA ILE A 155 -36.57 -9.62 -3.53
C ILE A 155 -37.38 -10.29 -4.64
N SER A 156 -37.68 -11.59 -4.47
CA SER A 156 -38.67 -12.26 -5.25
C SER A 156 -39.99 -11.54 -5.02
N GLY A 157 -40.50 -10.90 -6.02
CA GLY A 157 -41.92 -10.62 -6.12
C GLY A 157 -42.63 -11.97 -6.16
N GLY A 158 -43.29 -12.30 -5.08
CA GLY A 158 -44.34 -13.31 -5.07
C GLY A 158 -45.67 -12.63 -5.34
#